data_38168cf61169d0af914c5aa0702e7327
#
_entry.id   38168cf61169d0af914c5aa0702e7327
#
_cell.length_a   1.000
_cell.length_b   1.000
_cell.length_c   1.000
_cell.angle_alpha   90.00
_cell.angle_beta   90.00
_cell.angle_gamma   90.00
#
_symmetry.space_group_name_H-M   'P 1'
#
loop_
_entity.id
_entity.type
_entity.pdbx_description
1 polymer ?
#
loop_
_entity_poly.entity_id
_entity_poly.type
_entity_poly.pdbx_seq_one_letter_code
_entity_poly.pdbx_strand_id
1 'polypeptide(L)'
;QIRGLDQAVRNGNDAISMLQTADGAMVEVSNMLQRMRELSVQSASDTNTTADRTALNLEFGALEEQINSIATNTEWNGKALLDGTLSAVAFQVGANASQTISITFSDLNTEVGSTTGTQAPGDGSDDLHMFTGLDAAVASGSTNATTAAANDLDAQTVATKVGATAAISALDNAISRINSERAKIGSTINRVEYAVDNLANVSQNATASRSRVQDAN
;
A
#
# COMPACT_ATOMS: atom_id res chain seq x y z
N GLN A 1 17.92 -1.83 -30.95
CA GLN A 1 16.87 -2.64 -30.34
C GLN A 1 17.39 -3.51 -29.18
N ILE A 2 18.47 -4.31 -29.37
CA ILE A 2 19.02 -5.20 -28.32
C ILE A 2 19.35 -4.41 -27.04
N ARG A 3 20.10 -3.31 -27.11
CA ARG A 3 20.41 -2.47 -25.94
C ARG A 3 19.16 -1.93 -25.24
N GLY A 4 18.10 -1.65 -26.00
CA GLY A 4 16.82 -1.19 -25.42
C GLY A 4 16.09 -2.31 -24.69
N LEU A 5 16.13 -3.53 -25.22
CA LEU A 5 15.58 -4.72 -24.56
C LEU A 5 16.33 -5.05 -23.27
N ASP A 6 17.67 -5.01 -23.32
CA ASP A 6 18.49 -5.26 -22.11
C ASP A 6 18.25 -4.20 -21.01
N GLN A 7 18.01 -2.94 -21.40
CA GLN A 7 17.63 -1.90 -20.45
C GLN A 7 16.22 -2.14 -19.89
N ALA A 8 15.28 -2.57 -20.72
CA ALA A 8 13.93 -2.89 -20.27
C ALA A 8 13.91 -4.07 -19.28
N VAL A 9 14.77 -5.08 -19.47
CA VAL A 9 14.97 -6.16 -18.50
C VAL A 9 15.48 -5.63 -17.16
N ARG A 10 16.48 -4.73 -17.17
CA ARG A 10 16.96 -4.11 -15.92
C ARG A 10 15.86 -3.30 -15.23
N ASN A 11 15.15 -2.47 -15.99
CA ASN A 11 14.03 -1.69 -15.43
C ASN A 11 12.94 -2.60 -14.83
N GLY A 12 12.69 -3.76 -15.44
CA GLY A 12 11.75 -4.76 -14.89
C GLY A 12 12.24 -5.34 -13.56
N ASN A 13 13.52 -5.69 -13.46
CA ASN A 13 14.08 -6.18 -12.21
C ASN A 13 14.09 -5.12 -11.10
N ASP A 14 14.37 -3.86 -11.44
CA ASP A 14 14.26 -2.74 -10.50
C ASP A 14 12.81 -2.55 -10.02
N ALA A 15 11.84 -2.69 -10.94
CA ALA A 15 10.42 -2.66 -10.59
C ALA A 15 10.03 -3.78 -9.62
N ILE A 16 10.47 -5.02 -9.87
CA ILE A 16 10.23 -6.16 -8.98
C ILE A 16 10.81 -5.88 -7.59
N SER A 17 12.03 -5.38 -7.51
CA SER A 17 12.68 -5.06 -6.23
C SER A 17 11.94 -3.96 -5.45
N MET A 18 11.46 -2.93 -6.15
CA MET A 18 10.65 -1.86 -5.56
C MET A 18 9.31 -2.42 -5.02
N LEU A 19 8.63 -3.26 -5.80
CA LEU A 19 7.37 -3.89 -5.41
C LEU A 19 7.54 -4.84 -4.22
N GLN A 20 8.62 -5.61 -4.18
CA GLN A 20 8.95 -6.50 -3.06
C GLN A 20 9.25 -5.72 -1.78
N THR A 21 9.89 -4.55 -1.89
CA THR A 21 10.12 -3.66 -0.74
C THR A 21 8.79 -3.17 -0.16
N ALA A 22 7.85 -2.75 -1.01
CA ALA A 22 6.52 -2.32 -0.57
C ALA A 22 5.72 -3.48 0.03
N ASP A 23 5.72 -4.68 -0.59
CA ASP A 23 5.01 -5.85 -0.04
C ASP A 23 5.59 -6.26 1.31
N GLY A 24 6.91 -6.24 1.48
CA GLY A 24 7.56 -6.53 2.76
C GLY A 24 7.10 -5.59 3.88
N ALA A 25 7.03 -4.29 3.61
CA ALA A 25 6.50 -3.31 4.57
C ALA A 25 5.02 -3.58 4.90
N MET A 26 4.20 -3.91 3.91
CA MET A 26 2.78 -4.25 4.11
C MET A 26 2.57 -5.53 4.92
N VAL A 27 3.49 -6.50 4.88
CA VAL A 27 3.46 -7.69 5.75
C VAL A 27 3.56 -7.28 7.22
N GLU A 28 4.53 -6.40 7.54
CA GLU A 28 4.71 -5.92 8.91
C GLU A 28 3.51 -5.11 9.39
N VAL A 29 2.96 -4.24 8.55
CA VAL A 29 1.72 -3.50 8.86
C VAL A 29 0.56 -4.48 9.13
N SER A 30 0.41 -5.52 8.32
CA SER A 30 -0.63 -6.55 8.53
C SER A 30 -0.48 -7.25 9.89
N ASN A 31 0.75 -7.57 10.30
CA ASN A 31 1.04 -8.19 11.59
C ASN A 31 0.66 -7.24 12.75
N MET A 32 0.98 -5.95 12.63
CA MET A 32 0.63 -4.95 13.64
C MET A 32 -0.88 -4.75 13.74
N LEU A 33 -1.60 -4.68 12.61
CA LEU A 33 -3.07 -4.60 12.61
C LEU A 33 -3.72 -5.81 13.29
N GLN A 34 -3.19 -7.01 13.07
CA GLN A 34 -3.66 -8.20 13.77
C GLN A 34 -3.43 -8.10 15.28
N ARG A 35 -2.26 -7.59 15.70
CA ARG A 35 -1.98 -7.36 17.12
C ARG A 35 -2.91 -6.30 17.71
N MET A 36 -3.15 -5.20 17.01
CA MET A 36 -4.12 -4.18 17.42
C MET A 36 -5.54 -4.78 17.57
N ARG A 37 -5.92 -5.69 16.68
CA ARG A 37 -7.19 -6.41 16.77
C ARG A 37 -7.28 -7.30 18.01
N GLU A 38 -6.21 -8.02 18.36
CA GLU A 38 -6.15 -8.80 19.60
C GLU A 38 -6.35 -7.91 20.83
N LEU A 39 -5.66 -6.76 20.89
CA LEU A 39 -5.82 -5.78 21.97
C LEU A 39 -7.26 -5.24 22.05
N SER A 40 -7.89 -5.00 20.91
CA SER A 40 -9.27 -4.54 20.83
C SER A 40 -10.24 -5.58 21.35
N VAL A 41 -10.08 -6.85 20.97
CA VAL A 41 -10.89 -7.97 21.47
C VAL A 41 -10.69 -8.15 22.98
N GLN A 42 -9.45 -8.06 23.47
CA GLN A 42 -9.15 -8.13 24.89
C GLN A 42 -9.85 -6.97 25.64
N SER A 43 -9.72 -5.74 25.17
CA SER A 43 -10.32 -4.57 25.82
C SER A 43 -11.84 -4.57 25.78
N ALA A 44 -12.48 -5.18 24.79
CA ALA A 44 -13.94 -5.31 24.69
C ALA A 44 -14.54 -6.19 25.80
N SER A 45 -13.74 -7.04 26.45
CA SER A 45 -14.20 -7.91 27.53
C SER A 45 -14.58 -7.11 28.78
N ASP A 46 -15.72 -7.47 29.41
CA ASP A 46 -16.19 -6.87 30.67
C ASP A 46 -15.32 -7.24 31.86
N THR A 47 -14.40 -8.18 31.73
CA THR A 47 -13.47 -8.58 32.80
C THR A 47 -12.37 -7.56 33.05
N ASN A 48 -12.13 -6.63 32.11
CA ASN A 48 -11.09 -5.61 32.23
C ASN A 48 -11.60 -4.37 32.98
N THR A 49 -10.75 -3.86 33.85
CA THR A 49 -10.98 -2.57 34.53
C THR A 49 -10.64 -1.40 33.56
N THR A 50 -11.01 -0.18 33.95
CA THR A 50 -10.63 1.04 33.20
C THR A 50 -9.10 1.20 33.14
N ALA A 51 -8.39 0.83 34.21
CA ALA A 51 -6.92 0.90 34.25
C ALA A 51 -6.30 -0.09 33.24
N ASP A 52 -6.82 -1.32 33.16
CA ASP A 52 -6.36 -2.33 32.20
C ASP A 52 -6.57 -1.85 30.76
N ARG A 53 -7.77 -1.29 30.46
CA ARG A 53 -8.07 -0.72 29.13
C ARG A 53 -7.17 0.45 28.78
N THR A 54 -6.80 1.30 29.74
CA THR A 54 -5.85 2.38 29.50
C THR A 54 -4.47 1.84 29.13
N ALA A 55 -4.02 0.78 29.80
CA ALA A 55 -2.74 0.14 29.46
C ALA A 55 -2.76 -0.49 28.05
N LEU A 56 -3.87 -1.17 27.69
CA LEU A 56 -4.05 -1.71 26.34
C LEU A 56 -4.09 -0.61 25.26
N ASN A 57 -4.70 0.53 25.59
CA ASN A 57 -4.75 1.68 24.69
C ASN A 57 -3.38 2.31 24.43
N LEU A 58 -2.48 2.29 25.41
CA LEU A 58 -1.08 2.74 25.19
C LEU A 58 -0.34 1.83 24.21
N GLU A 59 -0.51 0.50 24.32
CA GLU A 59 0.08 -0.43 23.34
C GLU A 59 -0.54 -0.24 21.96
N PHE A 60 -1.86 -0.04 21.91
CA PHE A 60 -2.58 0.22 20.65
C PHE A 60 -2.05 1.46 19.93
N GLY A 61 -1.92 2.60 20.63
CA GLY A 61 -1.37 3.84 20.06
C GLY A 61 0.10 3.69 19.62
N ALA A 62 0.92 2.95 20.38
CA ALA A 62 2.30 2.69 19.99
C ALA A 62 2.41 1.86 18.68
N LEU A 63 1.51 0.91 18.47
CA LEU A 63 1.44 0.15 17.22
C LEU A 63 0.98 1.03 16.06
N GLU A 64 0.06 1.95 16.29
CA GLU A 64 -0.40 2.92 15.31
C GLU A 64 0.72 3.87 14.87
N GLU A 65 1.46 4.47 15.82
CA GLU A 65 2.65 5.27 15.53
C GLU A 65 3.70 4.47 14.75
N GLN A 66 3.84 3.18 15.02
CA GLN A 66 4.76 2.31 14.29
C GLN A 66 4.30 2.07 12.85
N ILE A 67 2.99 1.92 12.60
CA ILE A 67 2.44 1.81 11.23
C ILE A 67 2.74 3.09 10.45
N ASN A 68 2.49 4.27 11.05
CA ASN A 68 2.82 5.56 10.45
C ASN A 68 4.32 5.69 10.14
N SER A 69 5.16 5.24 11.06
CA SER A 69 6.62 5.22 10.87
C SER A 69 7.02 4.32 9.68
N ILE A 70 6.39 3.16 9.51
CA ILE A 70 6.63 2.30 8.35
C ILE A 70 6.15 2.98 7.06
N ALA A 71 4.95 3.58 7.07
CA ALA A 71 4.40 4.26 5.90
C ALA A 71 5.32 5.37 5.40
N THR A 72 5.83 6.20 6.31
CA THR A 72 6.68 7.35 5.97
C THR A 72 8.13 6.98 5.65
N ASN A 73 8.68 5.94 6.29
CA ASN A 73 10.09 5.58 6.15
C ASN A 73 10.35 4.46 5.12
N THR A 74 9.30 3.86 4.52
CA THR A 74 9.49 2.86 3.46
C THR A 74 9.83 3.55 2.16
N GLU A 75 11.12 3.56 1.82
CA GLU A 75 11.65 4.22 0.64
C GLU A 75 12.34 3.24 -0.32
N TRP A 76 12.26 3.54 -1.60
CA TRP A 76 13.05 2.93 -2.66
C TRP A 76 13.78 4.02 -3.44
N ASN A 77 15.12 3.97 -3.44
CA ASN A 77 15.97 4.94 -4.13
C ASN A 77 15.60 6.41 -3.81
N GLY A 78 15.32 6.71 -2.53
CA GLY A 78 14.95 8.04 -2.04
C GLY A 78 13.53 8.48 -2.41
N LYS A 79 12.67 7.56 -2.81
CA LYS A 79 11.24 7.79 -3.04
C LYS A 79 10.44 7.01 -2.02
N ALA A 80 9.62 7.70 -1.24
CA ALA A 80 8.67 7.06 -0.36
C ALA A 80 7.62 6.31 -1.18
N LEU A 81 7.27 5.09 -0.74
CA LEU A 81 6.39 4.20 -1.47
C LEU A 81 4.95 4.20 -0.94
N LEU A 82 4.79 4.42 0.37
CA LEU A 82 3.56 4.13 1.11
C LEU A 82 2.99 5.35 1.83
N ASP A 83 3.50 6.55 1.55
CA ASP A 83 3.11 7.82 2.19
C ASP A 83 2.10 8.63 1.35
N GLY A 84 1.56 8.05 0.29
CA GLY A 84 0.58 8.69 -0.60
C GLY A 84 1.19 9.68 -1.61
N THR A 85 2.48 10.01 -1.53
CA THR A 85 3.12 10.93 -2.50
C THR A 85 3.30 10.29 -3.86
N LEU A 86 3.37 8.96 -3.93
CA LEU A 86 3.62 8.18 -5.14
C LEU A 86 2.33 7.50 -5.63
N SER A 87 1.42 8.27 -6.24
CA SER A 87 0.09 7.78 -6.63
C SER A 87 0.11 6.77 -7.78
N ALA A 88 0.98 6.95 -8.77
CA ALA A 88 1.08 6.02 -9.90
C ALA A 88 2.53 5.91 -10.40
N VAL A 89 3.01 4.68 -10.55
CA VAL A 89 4.34 4.38 -11.08
C VAL A 89 4.19 3.56 -12.35
N ALA A 90 4.77 4.04 -13.45
CA ALA A 90 4.80 3.33 -14.71
C ALA A 90 6.22 2.79 -14.95
N PHE A 91 6.35 1.50 -15.08
CA PHE A 91 7.60 0.81 -15.40
C PHE A 91 7.69 0.57 -16.89
N GLN A 92 8.73 1.09 -17.56
CA GLN A 92 8.99 0.84 -18.96
C GLN A 92 9.58 -0.57 -19.12
N VAL A 93 8.76 -1.50 -19.57
CA VAL A 93 9.07 -2.93 -19.76
C VAL A 93 9.16 -3.29 -21.23
N GLY A 94 9.62 -2.40 -22.08
CA GLY A 94 9.81 -2.66 -23.50
C GLY A 94 10.71 -1.65 -24.18
N ALA A 95 11.19 -1.98 -25.38
CA ALA A 95 12.11 -1.16 -26.16
C ALA A 95 11.41 0.02 -26.89
N ASN A 96 10.08 -0.01 -26.99
CA ASN A 96 9.30 1.02 -27.68
C ASN A 96 8.53 1.89 -26.69
N ALA A 97 8.19 3.11 -27.10
CA ALA A 97 7.39 4.03 -26.29
C ALA A 97 6.05 3.40 -25.89
N SER A 98 5.57 3.72 -24.70
CA SER A 98 4.27 3.26 -24.15
C SER A 98 4.17 1.76 -23.83
N GLN A 99 5.27 1.03 -23.83
CA GLN A 99 5.30 -0.36 -23.33
C GLN A 99 5.56 -0.35 -21.81
N THR A 100 4.55 0.05 -21.05
CA THR A 100 4.65 0.22 -19.60
C THR A 100 3.68 -0.70 -18.84
N ILE A 101 4.09 -1.12 -17.66
CA ILE A 101 3.22 -1.69 -16.63
C ILE A 101 3.14 -0.65 -15.52
N SER A 102 1.94 -0.27 -15.12
CA SER A 102 1.72 0.70 -14.05
C SER A 102 1.09 0.05 -12.83
N ILE A 103 1.42 0.59 -11.66
CA ILE A 103 0.81 0.29 -10.38
C ILE A 103 0.54 1.60 -9.65
N THR A 104 -0.52 1.60 -8.86
CA THR A 104 -0.82 2.66 -7.90
C THR A 104 -0.52 2.13 -6.51
N PHE A 105 0.24 2.87 -5.72
CA PHE A 105 0.47 2.58 -4.32
C PHE A 105 -0.57 3.32 -3.48
N SER A 106 -1.13 2.64 -2.50
CA SER A 106 -2.05 3.27 -1.55
C SER A 106 -1.26 3.89 -0.40
N ASP A 107 -1.78 5.00 0.13
CA ASP A 107 -1.28 5.63 1.34
C ASP A 107 -1.62 4.78 2.57
N LEU A 108 -0.60 4.42 3.35
CA LEU A 108 -0.74 3.67 4.60
C LEU A 108 -0.67 4.57 5.83
N ASN A 109 -0.65 5.88 5.66
CA ASN A 109 -0.66 6.81 6.78
C ASN A 109 -1.99 6.72 7.53
N THR A 110 -1.95 6.59 8.86
CA THR A 110 -3.14 6.53 9.72
C THR A 110 -3.63 7.91 10.12
N GLU A 111 -2.82 8.97 9.95
CA GLU A 111 -3.18 10.32 10.34
C GLU A 111 -4.19 10.95 9.38
N VAL A 112 -5.33 11.33 9.91
CA VAL A 112 -6.31 12.18 9.22
C VAL A 112 -5.75 13.59 9.15
N GLY A 113 -5.31 13.98 7.96
CA GLY A 113 -4.94 15.40 7.73
C GLY A 113 -3.51 15.66 7.31
N SER A 114 -2.67 14.67 7.04
CA SER A 114 -1.43 14.90 6.29
C SER A 114 -1.73 15.15 4.81
N THR A 115 -2.69 16.04 4.56
CA THR A 115 -2.93 16.57 3.22
C THR A 115 -1.87 17.62 2.90
N THR A 116 -0.70 17.18 2.44
CA THR A 116 0.22 18.09 1.72
C THR A 116 -0.29 18.36 0.30
N GLY A 117 -1.49 17.91 -0.02
CA GLY A 117 -2.22 18.24 -1.23
C GLY A 117 -3.58 18.81 -0.87
N THR A 118 -3.87 20.05 -1.31
CA THR A 118 -5.20 20.66 -1.31
C THR A 118 -6.19 19.74 -2.02
N GLN A 119 -6.80 18.83 -1.28
CA GLN A 119 -7.87 18.01 -1.82
C GLN A 119 -9.15 18.82 -1.82
N ALA A 120 -9.57 19.25 -3.00
CA ALA A 120 -10.88 19.85 -3.17
C ALA A 120 -11.95 18.76 -3.01
N PRO A 121 -13.02 18.96 -2.24
CA PRO A 121 -14.12 18.00 -2.15
C PRO A 121 -14.71 17.79 -3.54
N GLY A 122 -14.60 16.58 -4.08
CA GLY A 122 -15.30 16.19 -5.31
C GLY A 122 -14.47 16.02 -6.58
N ASP A 123 -13.13 15.90 -6.51
CA ASP A 123 -12.30 15.69 -7.70
C ASP A 123 -12.21 14.24 -8.18
N GLY A 124 -12.91 13.30 -7.55
CA GLY A 124 -12.91 11.89 -7.95
C GLY A 124 -11.60 11.15 -7.73
N SER A 125 -10.64 11.74 -7.04
CA SER A 125 -9.42 11.07 -6.58
C SER A 125 -9.69 10.39 -5.24
N ASP A 126 -10.73 9.54 -5.22
CA ASP A 126 -11.16 8.85 -4.02
C ASP A 126 -10.03 7.99 -3.44
N ASP A 127 -9.54 8.43 -2.30
CA ASP A 127 -9.07 7.61 -1.21
C ASP A 127 -7.87 6.72 -1.47
N LEU A 128 -6.71 7.35 -1.59
CA LEU A 128 -5.48 6.61 -1.41
C LEU A 128 -5.16 6.31 0.07
N HIS A 129 -5.87 6.94 1.00
CA HIS A 129 -5.72 6.63 2.44
C HIS A 129 -6.33 5.26 2.76
N MET A 130 -5.49 4.30 3.06
CA MET A 130 -5.93 2.92 3.31
C MET A 130 -6.76 2.78 4.58
N PHE A 131 -6.63 3.71 5.51
CA PHE A 131 -7.26 3.67 6.83
C PHE A 131 -8.42 4.64 7.00
N THR A 132 -8.61 5.61 6.09
CA THR A 132 -9.80 6.45 6.08
C THR A 132 -10.97 5.66 5.48
N GLY A 133 -11.84 5.23 6.32
CA GLY A 133 -13.08 4.57 5.90
C GLY A 133 -14.15 5.58 5.54
N LEU A 134 -14.53 5.67 4.28
CA LEU A 134 -15.75 6.32 3.80
C LEU A 134 -15.85 7.85 3.90
N ASP A 135 -14.95 8.57 3.31
CA ASP A 135 -15.19 9.98 3.00
C ASP A 135 -16.26 10.17 1.89
N ALA A 136 -16.60 9.11 1.16
CA ALA A 136 -17.67 9.13 0.14
C ALA A 136 -19.07 9.45 0.71
N ALA A 137 -19.29 9.35 2.02
CA ALA A 137 -20.56 9.71 2.65
C ALA A 137 -20.65 11.20 3.02
N VAL A 138 -19.54 11.92 3.11
CA VAL A 138 -19.50 13.35 3.48
C VAL A 138 -19.75 14.27 2.28
N ALA A 139 -19.44 13.82 1.06
CA ALA A 139 -19.64 14.61 -0.17
C ALA A 139 -21.12 14.86 -0.53
N SER A 140 -22.07 14.18 0.11
CA SER A 140 -23.52 14.32 -0.18
C SER A 140 -24.32 15.04 0.91
N GLY A 141 -23.75 16.01 1.61
CA GLY A 141 -24.53 16.88 2.52
C GLY A 141 -25.17 16.15 3.71
N SER A 142 -24.68 14.98 4.06
CA SER A 142 -25.16 14.22 5.21
C SER A 142 -24.46 14.73 6.48
N THR A 143 -25.25 15.20 7.43
CA THR A 143 -24.85 15.68 8.76
C THR A 143 -24.34 14.54 9.68
N ASN A 144 -23.79 13.46 9.13
CA ASN A 144 -23.38 12.29 9.90
C ASN A 144 -21.85 12.18 10.01
N ALA A 145 -21.24 13.24 10.52
CA ALA A 145 -19.81 13.26 10.90
C ALA A 145 -19.42 12.16 11.92
N THR A 146 -20.41 11.51 12.54
CA THR A 146 -20.23 10.44 13.52
C THR A 146 -19.85 9.08 12.87
N THR A 147 -20.16 8.90 11.57
CA THR A 147 -19.93 7.62 10.90
C THR A 147 -18.57 7.58 10.17
N ALA A 148 -18.07 8.73 9.73
CA ALA A 148 -16.75 8.84 9.11
C ALA A 148 -15.63 8.55 10.13
N ALA A 149 -15.71 9.13 11.32
CA ALA A 149 -14.77 8.89 12.41
C ALA A 149 -14.78 7.43 12.93
N ALA A 150 -15.83 6.66 12.68
CA ALA A 150 -15.94 5.30 13.16
C ALA A 150 -15.06 4.28 12.41
N ASN A 151 -14.58 4.63 11.22
CA ASN A 151 -13.74 3.77 10.41
C ASN A 151 -12.30 4.29 10.25
N ASP A 152 -12.00 5.43 10.83
CA ASP A 152 -10.68 6.02 10.86
C ASP A 152 -9.86 5.37 11.98
N LEU A 153 -8.67 4.87 11.65
CA LEU A 153 -7.84 4.17 12.63
C LEU A 153 -7.27 5.13 13.68
N ASP A 154 -6.93 6.36 13.31
CA ASP A 154 -6.45 7.41 14.22
C ASP A 154 -7.51 7.84 15.25
N ALA A 155 -8.79 7.76 14.87
CA ALA A 155 -9.90 8.06 15.78
C ALA A 155 -10.27 6.88 16.69
N GLN A 156 -9.67 5.70 16.53
CA GLN A 156 -10.00 4.51 17.30
C GLN A 156 -9.32 4.54 18.68
N THR A 157 -10.03 4.09 19.67
CA THR A 157 -9.51 3.94 21.03
C THR A 157 -10.02 2.65 21.63
N VAL A 158 -9.16 1.95 22.32
CA VAL A 158 -9.55 0.78 23.11
C VAL A 158 -9.65 1.08 24.61
N ALA A 159 -9.57 2.36 24.99
CA ALA A 159 -9.74 2.80 26.37
C ALA A 159 -11.17 2.59 26.91
N THR A 160 -12.14 2.37 26.02
CA THR A 160 -13.53 2.07 26.38
C THR A 160 -14.02 0.83 25.66
N LYS A 161 -15.00 0.12 26.25
CA LYS A 161 -15.62 -1.06 25.62
C LYS A 161 -16.25 -0.73 24.25
N VAL A 162 -16.92 0.43 24.15
CA VAL A 162 -17.58 0.86 22.92
C VAL A 162 -16.53 1.15 21.84
N GLY A 163 -15.47 1.89 22.20
CA GLY A 163 -14.36 2.16 21.30
C GLY A 163 -13.65 0.88 20.86
N ALA A 164 -13.38 -0.05 21.79
CA ALA A 164 -12.77 -1.33 21.45
C ALA A 164 -13.61 -2.16 20.45
N THR A 165 -14.94 -2.13 20.58
CA THR A 165 -15.84 -2.83 19.64
C THR A 165 -15.83 -2.15 18.26
N ALA A 166 -15.78 -0.82 18.20
CA ALA A 166 -15.66 -0.07 16.95
C ALA A 166 -14.31 -0.34 16.29
N ALA A 167 -13.23 -0.33 17.06
CA ALA A 167 -11.86 -0.63 16.58
C ALA A 167 -11.76 -2.01 15.94
N ILE A 168 -12.43 -3.04 16.43
CA ILE A 168 -12.45 -4.37 15.81
C ILE A 168 -12.95 -4.28 14.36
N SER A 169 -14.05 -3.58 14.13
CA SER A 169 -14.63 -3.46 12.78
C SER A 169 -13.74 -2.63 11.84
N ALA A 170 -13.15 -1.55 12.35
CA ALA A 170 -12.20 -0.73 11.57
C ALA A 170 -10.95 -1.54 11.19
N LEU A 171 -10.40 -2.31 12.14
CA LEU A 171 -9.22 -3.15 11.90
C LEU A 171 -9.51 -4.31 10.94
N ASP A 172 -10.70 -4.93 10.98
CA ASP A 172 -11.10 -5.96 10.02
C ASP A 172 -11.15 -5.39 8.58
N ASN A 173 -11.66 -4.16 8.43
CA ASN A 173 -11.64 -3.44 7.16
C ASN A 173 -10.21 -3.10 6.71
N ALA A 174 -9.37 -2.59 7.61
CA ALA A 174 -7.98 -2.27 7.34
C ALA A 174 -7.18 -3.50 6.89
N ILE A 175 -7.30 -4.62 7.59
CA ILE A 175 -6.66 -5.90 7.22
C ILE A 175 -7.12 -6.37 5.84
N SER A 176 -8.42 -6.26 5.53
CA SER A 176 -8.97 -6.64 4.22
C SER A 176 -8.38 -5.78 3.10
N ARG A 177 -8.25 -4.47 3.32
CA ARG A 177 -7.64 -3.53 2.37
C ARG A 177 -6.16 -3.83 2.15
N ILE A 178 -5.36 -4.01 3.21
CA ILE A 178 -3.95 -4.43 3.11
C ILE A 178 -3.82 -5.70 2.26
N ASN A 179 -4.63 -6.71 2.53
CA ASN A 179 -4.59 -7.96 1.76
C ASN A 179 -4.93 -7.73 0.28
N SER A 180 -5.89 -6.85 -0.03
CA SER A 180 -6.24 -6.48 -1.40
C SER A 180 -5.07 -5.76 -2.10
N GLU A 181 -4.42 -4.82 -1.43
CA GLU A 181 -3.26 -4.11 -1.99
C GLU A 181 -2.07 -5.05 -2.23
N ARG A 182 -1.78 -5.92 -1.27
CA ARG A 182 -0.75 -6.95 -1.44
C ARG A 182 -1.05 -7.88 -2.62
N ALA A 183 -2.32 -8.24 -2.82
CA ALA A 183 -2.72 -9.03 -3.99
C ALA A 183 -2.50 -8.28 -5.31
N LYS A 184 -2.75 -6.97 -5.36
CA LYS A 184 -2.46 -6.12 -6.53
C LYS A 184 -0.95 -6.06 -6.81
N ILE A 185 -0.12 -5.85 -5.76
CA ILE A 185 1.34 -5.85 -5.87
C ILE A 185 1.83 -7.20 -6.38
N GLY A 186 1.39 -8.31 -5.78
CA GLY A 186 1.77 -9.65 -6.19
C GLY A 186 1.38 -9.96 -7.64
N SER A 187 0.18 -9.57 -8.07
CA SER A 187 -0.24 -9.72 -9.47
C SER A 187 0.62 -8.87 -10.43
N THR A 188 1.04 -7.69 -10.00
CA THR A 188 1.90 -6.82 -10.80
C THR A 188 3.32 -7.38 -10.88
N ILE A 189 3.87 -7.92 -9.79
CA ILE A 189 5.17 -8.64 -9.81
C ILE A 189 5.14 -9.74 -10.85
N ASN A 190 4.14 -10.64 -10.81
CA ASN A 190 4.01 -11.71 -11.79
C ASN A 190 3.94 -11.19 -13.23
N ARG A 191 3.19 -10.11 -13.48
CA ARG A 191 3.10 -9.49 -14.81
C ARG A 191 4.44 -8.93 -15.28
N VAL A 192 5.20 -8.31 -14.39
CA VAL A 192 6.54 -7.78 -14.70
C VAL A 192 7.51 -8.93 -14.95
N GLU A 193 7.48 -10.00 -14.15
CA GLU A 193 8.30 -11.21 -14.35
C GLU A 193 8.06 -11.83 -15.73
N TYR A 194 6.80 -12.06 -16.11
CA TYR A 194 6.48 -12.57 -17.45
C TYR A 194 6.95 -11.63 -18.57
N ALA A 195 6.86 -10.32 -18.35
CA ALA A 195 7.37 -9.35 -19.33
C ALA A 195 8.91 -9.42 -19.44
N VAL A 196 9.62 -9.51 -18.31
CA VAL A 196 11.09 -9.63 -18.25
C VAL A 196 11.54 -10.91 -18.94
N ASP A 197 10.92 -12.05 -18.67
CA ASP A 197 11.23 -13.32 -19.30
C ASP A 197 11.03 -13.28 -20.81
N ASN A 198 9.92 -12.70 -21.27
CA ASN A 198 9.67 -12.52 -22.69
C ASN A 198 10.72 -11.61 -23.35
N LEU A 199 11.08 -10.50 -22.70
CA LEU A 199 12.10 -9.58 -23.20
C LEU A 199 13.49 -10.23 -23.28
N ALA A 200 13.86 -11.05 -22.30
CA ALA A 200 15.10 -11.80 -22.28
C ALA A 200 15.15 -12.78 -23.49
N ASN A 201 14.07 -13.51 -23.73
CA ASN A 201 13.96 -14.40 -24.90
C ASN A 201 14.07 -13.63 -26.23
N VAL A 202 13.38 -12.50 -26.34
CA VAL A 202 13.45 -11.64 -27.56
C VAL A 202 14.84 -11.06 -27.76
N SER A 203 15.52 -10.60 -26.69
CA SER A 203 16.90 -10.09 -26.74
C SER A 203 17.87 -11.17 -27.19
N GLN A 204 17.75 -12.38 -26.65
CA GLN A 204 18.58 -13.53 -27.05
C GLN A 204 18.39 -13.89 -28.54
N ASN A 205 17.15 -13.98 -28.99
CA ASN A 205 16.84 -14.26 -30.40
C ASN A 205 17.32 -13.17 -31.34
N ALA A 206 17.19 -11.90 -30.95
CA ALA A 206 17.68 -10.77 -31.71
C ALA A 206 19.22 -10.75 -31.81
N THR A 207 19.91 -11.12 -30.73
CA THR A 207 21.36 -11.26 -30.68
C THR A 207 21.83 -12.38 -31.59
N ALA A 208 21.19 -13.55 -31.53
CA ALA A 208 21.50 -14.70 -32.41
C ALA A 208 21.26 -14.37 -33.90
N SER A 209 20.20 -13.62 -34.19
CA SER A 209 19.90 -13.18 -35.56
C SER A 209 20.94 -12.18 -36.06
N ARG A 210 21.37 -11.25 -35.23
CA ARG A 210 22.45 -10.30 -35.56
C ARG A 210 23.76 -11.01 -35.85
N SER A 211 24.13 -11.99 -34.99
CA SER A 211 25.38 -12.78 -35.21
C SER A 211 25.35 -13.50 -36.56
N ARG A 212 24.23 -14.17 -36.88
CA ARG A 212 24.10 -14.84 -38.20
C ARG A 212 24.22 -13.92 -39.38
N VAL A 213 23.71 -12.70 -39.29
CA VAL A 213 23.84 -11.69 -40.38
C VAL A 213 25.26 -11.16 -40.47
N GLN A 214 25.95 -10.94 -39.35
CA GLN A 214 27.31 -10.49 -39.30
C GLN A 214 28.32 -11.55 -39.77
N ASP A 215 28.07 -12.82 -39.36
CA ASP A 215 28.94 -13.93 -39.70
C ASP A 215 28.77 -14.39 -41.18
N ALA A 216 27.59 -14.11 -41.78
CA ALA A 216 27.31 -14.42 -43.19
C ALA A 216 27.99 -13.44 -44.20
N ASN A 217 28.51 -12.32 -43.74
CA ASN A 217 29.27 -11.35 -44.54
C ASN A 217 30.78 -11.58 -44.42
#